data_aeabd237802235a79f69d103a69cae12
#
_entry.id   aeabd237802235a79f69d103a69cae12
#
_cell.length_a   1.000
_cell.length_b   1.000
_cell.length_c   1.000
_cell.angle_alpha   90.00
_cell.angle_beta   90.00
_cell.angle_gamma   90.00
#
_symmetry.space_group_name_H-M   'P 1'
#
loop_
_entity.id
_entity.type
_entity.pdbx_description
1 polymer ?
#
loop_
_entity_poly.entity_id
_entity_poly.type
_entity_poly.pdbx_seq_one_letter_code
_entity_poly.pdbx_strand_id
1 'polypeptide(L)'
;MGRLVVIPILAGLIVAACSSGTTEPVDLTQRGGTIFSSPTSAAPEANGATTVADPTPTSAPTTVPVGTAPLPLDYTVVATHPHDVDAFTQGLLFWQGRFVESTGERGESDLRVVDPETGDVLALRTFDEPAVEAIRQSVGIDQGLFGEGVALVDDRLIQLTWTAGHALVWDLTSLEFEESLVYGGEGWGLCYDGSRLVMSNGSSFLTFRDPSTLEPTGSVEVTWAGQPVSSLNELECIGGQVWANIWKDNRILVIDPVSGAVSHVLDATDLEPDGVRGGRDVLNGIAHDPQTGRLWLTGKNWPVLYEVAVDLP
;
A
#
# COMPACT_ATOMS: atom_id res chain seq x y z
N MET A 1 55.26 -47.73 30.75
CA MET A 1 56.03 -46.65 30.14
C MET A 1 55.37 -46.33 28.81
N GLY A 2 54.44 -45.43 28.81
CA GLY A 2 53.72 -44.97 27.61
C GLY A 2 53.96 -43.49 27.47
N ARG A 3 54.51 -43.07 26.33
CA ARG A 3 54.81 -41.68 26.00
C ARG A 3 53.56 -41.00 25.52
N LEU A 4 53.15 -39.91 26.17
CA LEU A 4 52.11 -38.97 25.76
C LEU A 4 52.68 -38.05 24.68
N VAL A 5 52.09 -38.04 23.52
CA VAL A 5 52.39 -37.09 22.45
C VAL A 5 51.40 -35.95 22.52
N VAL A 6 51.86 -34.75 22.81
CA VAL A 6 51.07 -33.53 22.83
C VAL A 6 51.21 -32.87 21.47
N ILE A 7 50.08 -32.69 20.74
CA ILE A 7 50.01 -31.95 19.47
C ILE A 7 49.52 -30.53 19.80
N PRO A 8 50.21 -29.46 19.40
CA PRO A 8 49.73 -28.11 19.58
C PRO A 8 48.67 -27.76 18.54
N ILE A 9 47.50 -27.30 19.00
CA ILE A 9 46.45 -26.74 18.18
C ILE A 9 46.82 -25.29 17.86
N LEU A 10 47.07 -25.02 16.57
CA LEU A 10 47.29 -23.67 16.07
C LEU A 10 45.90 -23.00 15.91
N ALA A 11 45.59 -22.01 16.75
CA ALA A 11 44.39 -21.20 16.61
C ALA A 11 44.63 -20.15 15.51
N GLY A 12 44.04 -20.37 14.35
CA GLY A 12 43.97 -19.36 13.29
C GLY A 12 42.93 -18.30 13.62
N LEU A 13 43.39 -17.07 13.82
CA LEU A 13 42.53 -15.90 13.97
C LEU A 13 42.01 -15.54 12.56
N ILE A 14 40.72 -15.80 12.30
CA ILE A 14 40.02 -15.26 11.12
C ILE A 14 39.52 -13.87 11.51
N VAL A 15 40.18 -12.84 10.99
CA VAL A 15 39.70 -11.47 11.03
C VAL A 15 38.62 -11.34 9.94
N ALA A 16 37.36 -11.37 10.35
CA ALA A 16 36.27 -10.99 9.46
C ALA A 16 36.29 -9.46 9.28
N ALA A 17 36.63 -9.01 8.10
CA ALA A 17 36.48 -7.63 7.71
C ALA A 17 34.99 -7.36 7.50
N CYS A 18 34.37 -6.63 8.42
CA CYS A 18 33.06 -6.03 8.20
C CYS A 18 33.23 -4.92 7.15
N SER A 19 32.79 -5.19 5.93
CA SER A 19 32.57 -4.20 4.90
C SER A 19 31.27 -3.47 5.28
N SER A 20 31.40 -2.25 5.79
CA SER A 20 30.29 -1.30 5.88
C SER A 20 29.95 -0.86 4.47
N GLY A 21 28.97 -1.51 3.86
CA GLY A 21 28.36 -1.05 2.61
C GLY A 21 27.57 0.20 2.92
N THR A 22 28.10 1.37 2.55
CA THR A 22 27.31 2.58 2.40
C THR A 22 26.41 2.35 1.18
N THR A 23 25.11 2.13 1.41
CA THR A 23 24.12 2.13 0.34
C THR A 23 24.00 3.57 -0.14
N GLU A 24 24.43 3.82 -1.38
CA GLU A 24 24.16 5.08 -2.05
C GLU A 24 22.64 5.20 -2.25
N PRO A 25 22.07 6.43 -2.16
CA PRO A 25 20.65 6.64 -2.42
C PRO A 25 20.31 6.19 -3.83
N VAL A 26 19.30 5.32 -3.97
CA VAL A 26 18.81 4.86 -5.26
C VAL A 26 17.97 5.97 -5.86
N ASP A 27 18.49 6.62 -6.90
CA ASP A 27 17.72 7.60 -7.69
C ASP A 27 16.66 6.87 -8.51
N LEU A 28 15.43 6.87 -8.05
CA LEU A 28 14.27 6.24 -8.67
C LEU A 28 13.80 6.93 -9.96
N THR A 29 14.42 8.05 -10.36
CA THR A 29 14.04 8.82 -11.57
C THR A 29 14.69 8.33 -12.87
N GLN A 30 15.64 7.39 -12.80
CA GLN A 30 16.40 6.93 -13.96
C GLN A 30 15.92 5.60 -14.53
N ARG A 31 14.74 5.54 -15.11
CA ARG A 31 14.43 4.69 -16.30
C ARG A 31 13.07 5.05 -16.86
N GLY A 32 13.07 5.88 -17.89
CA GLY A 32 11.89 6.22 -18.67
C GLY A 32 12.02 7.66 -19.16
N GLY A 33 12.49 7.85 -20.40
CA GLY A 33 12.81 9.17 -20.95
C GLY A 33 11.60 10.07 -21.03
N THR A 34 11.85 11.23 -20.75
CA THR A 34 11.46 12.54 -21.25
C THR A 34 11.25 13.51 -20.08
N ILE A 35 12.19 14.41 -19.98
CA ILE A 35 12.22 15.52 -19.03
C ILE A 35 11.03 16.43 -19.33
N PHE A 36 10.13 16.59 -18.39
CA PHE A 36 9.17 17.69 -18.41
C PHE A 36 9.89 18.97 -18.00
N SER A 37 10.20 19.83 -18.99
CA SER A 37 10.61 21.20 -18.75
C SER A 37 9.41 21.97 -18.24
N SER A 38 9.52 22.53 -17.03
CA SER A 38 8.54 23.47 -16.50
C SER A 38 8.42 24.69 -17.43
N PRO A 39 7.23 25.11 -17.84
CA PRO A 39 7.10 26.36 -18.57
C PRO A 39 7.24 27.55 -17.63
N THR A 40 8.23 28.38 -17.91
CA THR A 40 8.40 29.70 -17.31
C THR A 40 7.15 30.55 -17.62
N SER A 41 6.51 31.03 -16.56
CA SER A 41 5.37 31.95 -16.63
C SER A 41 5.77 33.27 -17.30
N ALA A 42 5.24 33.48 -18.50
CA ALA A 42 5.13 34.80 -19.10
C ALA A 42 3.64 35.18 -19.15
N ALA A 43 3.29 36.28 -18.54
CA ALA A 43 1.94 36.81 -18.55
C ALA A 43 1.53 37.21 -19.98
N PRO A 44 0.33 36.86 -20.48
CA PRO A 44 -0.17 37.40 -21.73
C PRO A 44 -1.00 38.65 -21.50
N GLU A 45 -0.75 39.63 -22.36
CA GLU A 45 -1.57 40.84 -22.53
C GLU A 45 -2.97 40.47 -23.02
N ALA A 46 -3.95 41.22 -22.52
CA ALA A 46 -5.36 41.12 -22.91
C ALA A 46 -5.60 41.58 -24.36
N ASN A 47 -6.25 40.73 -25.15
CA ASN A 47 -7.29 41.16 -26.11
C ASN A 47 -7.90 39.93 -26.85
N GLY A 48 -9.24 39.89 -26.89
CA GLY A 48 -9.98 39.00 -27.75
C GLY A 48 -11.08 38.21 -27.05
N ALA A 49 -12.27 38.75 -26.94
CA ALA A 49 -13.46 38.03 -26.47
C ALA A 49 -13.80 36.91 -27.46
N THR A 50 -13.49 35.69 -27.10
CA THR A 50 -14.03 34.49 -27.74
C THR A 50 -15.02 33.86 -26.76
N THR A 51 -16.27 33.70 -27.19
CA THR A 51 -17.30 33.02 -26.43
C THR A 51 -16.83 31.58 -26.15
N VAL A 52 -16.48 31.31 -24.91
CA VAL A 52 -16.23 29.95 -24.44
C VAL A 52 -17.57 29.24 -24.34
N ALA A 53 -17.69 28.13 -25.05
CA ALA A 53 -18.81 27.21 -24.87
C ALA A 53 -18.82 26.72 -23.43
N ASP A 54 -19.97 26.79 -22.78
CA ASP A 54 -20.22 26.27 -21.43
C ASP A 54 -19.78 24.79 -21.38
N PRO A 55 -18.97 24.36 -20.39
CA PRO A 55 -18.64 22.95 -20.25
C PRO A 55 -19.92 22.18 -19.97
N THR A 56 -20.16 21.15 -20.76
CA THR A 56 -21.24 20.17 -20.56
C THR A 56 -21.22 19.75 -19.07
N PRO A 57 -22.39 19.76 -18.39
CA PRO A 57 -22.41 19.39 -16.97
C PRO A 57 -21.89 17.97 -16.83
N THR A 58 -20.77 17.82 -16.12
CA THR A 58 -20.29 16.53 -15.65
C THR A 58 -21.43 15.91 -14.83
N SER A 59 -21.91 14.74 -15.23
CA SER A 59 -22.96 14.03 -14.50
C SER A 59 -22.53 13.88 -13.05
N ALA A 60 -23.37 14.29 -12.12
CA ALA A 60 -23.13 14.09 -10.70
C ALA A 60 -22.90 12.58 -10.45
N PRO A 61 -21.97 12.19 -9.57
CA PRO A 61 -21.77 10.79 -9.24
C PRO A 61 -23.09 10.19 -8.76
N THR A 62 -23.51 9.11 -9.40
CA THR A 62 -24.72 8.36 -9.03
C THR A 62 -24.38 7.56 -7.79
N THR A 63 -24.87 7.97 -6.62
CA THR A 63 -24.70 7.21 -5.38
C THR A 63 -25.48 5.90 -5.42
N VAL A 64 -24.87 4.81 -4.95
CA VAL A 64 -25.54 3.50 -4.85
C VAL A 64 -26.54 3.54 -3.69
N PRO A 65 -27.83 3.21 -3.91
CA PRO A 65 -28.79 3.17 -2.81
C PRO A 65 -28.46 2.10 -1.78
N VAL A 66 -28.50 2.46 -0.50
CA VAL A 66 -28.32 1.51 0.61
C VAL A 66 -29.36 0.39 0.54
N GLY A 67 -28.91 -0.86 0.67
CA GLY A 67 -29.78 -2.04 0.60
C GLY A 67 -29.88 -2.71 -0.79
N THR A 68 -29.27 -2.14 -1.81
CA THR A 68 -29.14 -2.82 -3.10
C THR A 68 -28.09 -3.95 -2.98
N ALA A 69 -28.39 -5.12 -3.55
CA ALA A 69 -27.39 -6.19 -3.63
C ALA A 69 -26.28 -5.77 -4.60
N PRO A 70 -24.99 -5.95 -4.24
CA PRO A 70 -23.88 -5.62 -5.13
C PRO A 70 -23.90 -6.49 -6.38
N LEU A 71 -23.39 -5.93 -7.48
CA LEU A 71 -23.22 -6.65 -8.74
C LEU A 71 -21.91 -7.45 -8.71
N PRO A 72 -21.85 -8.62 -9.32
CA PRO A 72 -20.59 -9.32 -9.53
C PRO A 72 -19.71 -8.49 -10.47
N LEU A 73 -18.41 -8.53 -10.24
CA LEU A 73 -17.40 -7.92 -11.09
C LEU A 73 -16.48 -9.03 -11.60
N ASP A 74 -16.59 -9.29 -12.90
CA ASP A 74 -15.77 -10.32 -13.55
C ASP A 74 -14.36 -9.78 -13.81
N TYR A 75 -13.36 -10.65 -13.77
CA TYR A 75 -11.99 -10.33 -14.12
C TYR A 75 -11.37 -11.40 -15.03
N THR A 76 -10.29 -11.03 -15.69
CA THR A 76 -9.47 -11.96 -16.46
C THR A 76 -8.01 -11.79 -16.03
N VAL A 77 -7.33 -12.87 -15.67
CA VAL A 77 -5.87 -12.85 -15.42
C VAL A 77 -5.17 -12.61 -16.76
N VAL A 78 -4.45 -11.51 -16.85
CA VAL A 78 -3.69 -11.10 -18.04
C VAL A 78 -2.26 -11.63 -17.97
N ALA A 79 -1.64 -11.53 -16.79
CA ALA A 79 -0.30 -11.99 -16.51
C ALA A 79 -0.13 -12.39 -15.04
N THR A 80 0.95 -13.10 -14.76
CA THR A 80 1.39 -13.43 -13.41
C THR A 80 2.85 -13.03 -13.27
N HIS A 81 3.18 -12.43 -12.12
CA HIS A 81 4.51 -11.93 -11.83
C HIS A 81 5.03 -12.57 -10.53
N PRO A 82 6.35 -12.72 -10.36
CA PRO A 82 6.90 -13.18 -9.10
C PRO A 82 6.58 -12.21 -7.96
N HIS A 83 6.33 -12.75 -6.77
CA HIS A 83 6.15 -11.98 -5.54
C HIS A 83 6.92 -12.66 -4.39
N ASP A 84 7.42 -11.87 -3.46
CA ASP A 84 8.24 -12.36 -2.36
C ASP A 84 7.39 -13.13 -1.34
N VAL A 85 7.70 -14.41 -1.15
CA VAL A 85 7.00 -15.30 -0.21
C VAL A 85 7.17 -14.91 1.25
N ASP A 86 8.11 -14.04 1.56
CA ASP A 86 8.34 -13.50 2.90
C ASP A 86 7.72 -12.09 3.08
N ALA A 87 7.10 -11.54 2.02
CA ALA A 87 6.34 -10.30 2.11
C ALA A 87 4.96 -10.53 2.72
N PHE A 88 4.78 -10.17 3.97
CA PHE A 88 3.46 -10.13 4.61
C PHE A 88 2.74 -8.84 4.22
N THR A 89 2.22 -8.80 2.99
CA THR A 89 1.67 -7.61 2.35
C THR A 89 0.51 -7.01 3.14
N GLN A 90 0.63 -5.72 3.49
CA GLN A 90 -0.36 -4.96 4.22
C GLN A 90 -0.83 -3.71 3.47
N GLY A 91 -0.05 -3.25 2.51
CA GLY A 91 -0.42 -2.18 1.61
C GLY A 91 0.36 -2.31 0.31
N LEU A 92 -0.29 -2.04 -0.81
CA LEU A 92 0.30 -2.12 -2.15
C LEU A 92 -0.22 -0.97 -2.99
N LEU A 93 0.66 -0.25 -3.67
CA LEU A 93 0.29 0.76 -4.65
C LEU A 93 1.21 0.71 -5.87
N PHE A 94 0.72 1.18 -7.02
CA PHE A 94 1.51 1.27 -8.24
C PHE A 94 1.91 2.73 -8.52
N TRP A 95 3.20 2.97 -8.71
CA TRP A 95 3.74 4.29 -8.99
C TRP A 95 4.86 4.22 -10.03
N GLN A 96 4.68 4.95 -11.15
CA GLN A 96 5.68 5.11 -12.22
C GLN A 96 6.35 3.79 -12.68
N GLY A 97 5.56 2.74 -12.90
CA GLY A 97 6.06 1.45 -13.35
C GLY A 97 6.69 0.57 -12.27
N ARG A 98 6.42 0.83 -10.99
CA ARG A 98 6.92 0.08 -9.84
C ARG A 98 5.81 -0.12 -8.82
N PHE A 99 5.96 -1.14 -7.98
CA PHE A 99 5.14 -1.22 -6.77
C PHE A 99 5.86 -0.55 -5.59
N VAL A 100 5.08 0.12 -4.75
CA VAL A 100 5.46 0.43 -3.38
C VAL A 100 4.65 -0.49 -2.49
N GLU A 101 5.33 -1.27 -1.68
CA GLU A 101 4.70 -2.28 -0.82
C GLU A 101 5.07 -2.03 0.63
N SER A 102 4.06 -2.08 1.49
CA SER A 102 4.20 -2.07 2.95
C SER A 102 3.98 -3.47 3.47
N THR A 103 4.92 -3.99 4.25
CA THR A 103 4.82 -5.31 4.85
C THR A 103 4.57 -5.24 6.35
N GLY A 104 3.88 -6.25 6.87
CA GLY A 104 3.64 -6.45 8.29
C GLY A 104 4.69 -7.36 8.94
N GLU A 105 4.38 -7.83 10.12
CA GLU A 105 5.12 -8.64 11.09
C GLU A 105 6.07 -7.83 11.99
N ARG A 106 6.00 -8.16 13.29
CA ARG A 106 6.75 -7.42 14.31
C ARG A 106 8.24 -7.71 14.22
N GLY A 107 9.03 -6.67 13.96
CA GLY A 107 10.49 -6.76 13.78
C GLY A 107 10.93 -7.15 12.38
N GLU A 108 9.97 -7.39 11.47
CA GLU A 108 10.22 -7.75 10.07
C GLU A 108 9.52 -6.81 9.08
N SER A 109 8.72 -5.86 9.60
CA SER A 109 8.00 -4.87 8.79
C SER A 109 8.96 -3.95 8.05
N ASP A 110 8.60 -3.64 6.82
CA ASP A 110 9.34 -2.72 5.96
C ASP A 110 8.44 -1.92 5.01
N LEU A 111 9.05 -0.98 4.33
CA LEU A 111 8.54 -0.30 3.16
C LEU A 111 9.51 -0.56 2.01
N ARG A 112 9.03 -1.08 0.89
CA ARG A 112 9.86 -1.48 -0.23
C ARG A 112 9.36 -0.97 -1.57
N VAL A 113 10.28 -0.80 -2.51
CA VAL A 113 9.99 -0.56 -3.92
C VAL A 113 10.35 -1.81 -4.70
N VAL A 114 9.41 -2.32 -5.48
CA VAL A 114 9.53 -3.62 -6.16
C VAL A 114 9.40 -3.45 -7.67
N ASP A 115 10.22 -4.16 -8.41
CA ASP A 115 10.10 -4.27 -9.87
C ASP A 115 8.94 -5.20 -10.22
N PRO A 116 7.92 -4.75 -10.97
CA PRO A 116 6.73 -5.54 -11.25
C PRO A 116 6.96 -6.76 -12.11
N GLU A 117 8.02 -6.78 -12.93
CA GLU A 117 8.29 -7.89 -13.87
C GLU A 117 9.08 -9.02 -13.20
N THR A 118 9.99 -8.66 -12.29
CA THR A 118 10.92 -9.65 -11.68
C THR A 118 10.59 -9.96 -10.24
N GLY A 119 9.82 -9.10 -9.54
CA GLY A 119 9.59 -9.19 -8.10
C GLY A 119 10.83 -8.76 -7.27
N ASP A 120 11.88 -8.25 -7.91
CA ASP A 120 13.09 -7.83 -7.21
C ASP A 120 12.83 -6.58 -6.36
N VAL A 121 13.30 -6.60 -5.12
CA VAL A 121 13.28 -5.44 -4.24
C VAL A 121 14.38 -4.47 -4.67
N LEU A 122 13.98 -3.31 -5.18
CA LEU A 122 14.87 -2.28 -5.70
C LEU A 122 15.38 -1.33 -4.60
N ALA A 123 14.54 -1.08 -3.60
CA ALA A 123 14.84 -0.27 -2.42
C ALA A 123 14.03 -0.77 -1.23
N LEU A 124 14.60 -0.63 -0.04
CA LEU A 124 14.00 -1.14 1.21
C LEU A 124 14.30 -0.18 2.36
N ARG A 125 13.32 0.00 3.24
CA ARG A 125 13.47 0.62 4.56
C ARG A 125 12.80 -0.26 5.61
N THR A 126 13.61 -0.73 6.54
CA THR A 126 13.16 -1.44 7.74
C THR A 126 12.80 -0.44 8.84
N PHE A 127 12.12 -0.90 9.89
CA PHE A 127 11.70 -0.04 11.00
C PHE A 127 12.78 0.10 12.10
N ASP A 128 14.04 -0.19 11.80
CA ASP A 128 15.19 -0.06 12.70
C ASP A 128 15.86 1.33 12.68
N GLU A 129 15.31 2.26 11.91
CA GLU A 129 15.72 3.68 11.93
C GLU A 129 15.59 4.27 13.34
N PRO A 130 16.57 5.05 13.84
CA PRO A 130 16.55 5.58 15.20
C PRO A 130 15.29 6.39 15.55
N ALA A 131 14.73 7.12 14.60
CA ALA A 131 13.51 7.91 14.81
C ALA A 131 12.28 7.00 14.95
N VAL A 132 12.16 5.95 14.14
CA VAL A 132 11.09 4.95 14.21
C VAL A 132 11.19 4.14 15.49
N GLU A 133 12.42 3.78 15.88
CA GLU A 133 12.67 3.09 17.16
C GLU A 133 12.28 3.96 18.38
N ALA A 134 12.51 5.27 18.33
CA ALA A 134 12.06 6.19 19.36
C ALA A 134 10.51 6.24 19.47
N ILE A 135 9.80 6.16 18.35
CA ILE A 135 8.33 6.04 18.36
C ILE A 135 7.92 4.74 19.06
N ARG A 136 8.51 3.60 18.66
CA ARG A 136 8.24 2.29 19.27
C ARG A 136 8.39 2.32 20.79
N GLN A 137 9.50 2.91 21.28
CA GLN A 137 9.77 3.06 22.70
C GLN A 137 8.76 3.96 23.40
N SER A 138 8.36 5.06 22.77
CA SER A 138 7.42 6.04 23.33
C SER A 138 6.04 5.44 23.58
N VAL A 139 5.62 4.48 22.74
CA VAL A 139 4.33 3.78 22.86
C VAL A 139 4.41 2.46 23.61
N GLY A 140 5.61 2.07 24.09
CA GLY A 140 5.80 0.90 24.95
C GLY A 140 5.62 -0.45 24.25
N ILE A 141 5.92 -0.53 22.95
CA ILE A 141 5.85 -1.78 22.16
C ILE A 141 7.21 -2.47 22.17
N ASP A 142 7.30 -3.66 22.77
CA ASP A 142 8.57 -4.38 22.92
C ASP A 142 8.99 -5.20 21.68
N GLN A 143 8.05 -5.66 20.86
CA GLN A 143 8.28 -6.63 19.79
C GLN A 143 8.48 -6.00 18.39
N GLY A 144 8.71 -4.71 18.29
CA GLY A 144 8.76 -3.97 17.03
C GLY A 144 7.39 -3.42 16.61
N LEU A 145 7.41 -2.41 15.76
CA LEU A 145 6.18 -1.91 15.11
C LEU A 145 5.73 -2.92 14.06
N PHE A 146 4.45 -2.89 13.74
CA PHE A 146 3.84 -3.71 12.69
C PHE A 146 3.34 -2.76 11.60
N GLY A 147 3.92 -2.84 10.39
CA GLY A 147 3.53 -2.03 9.24
C GLY A 147 2.17 -2.47 8.69
N GLU A 148 1.41 -1.51 8.21
CA GLU A 148 0.07 -1.70 7.67
C GLU A 148 -0.09 -0.95 6.33
N GLY A 149 -1.27 -0.54 5.96
CA GLY A 149 -1.58 0.12 4.70
C GLY A 149 -0.69 1.32 4.39
N VAL A 150 -0.46 1.58 3.11
CA VAL A 150 0.36 2.68 2.61
C VAL A 150 -0.40 3.47 1.54
N ALA A 151 -0.27 4.79 1.55
CA ALA A 151 -0.81 5.66 0.51
C ALA A 151 0.23 6.69 0.06
N LEU A 152 0.13 7.10 -1.20
CA LEU A 152 0.92 8.18 -1.78
C LEU A 152 0.11 9.47 -1.77
N VAL A 153 0.66 10.53 -1.15
CA VAL A 153 0.12 11.88 -1.17
C VAL A 153 1.23 12.83 -1.64
N ASP A 154 1.10 13.35 -2.83
CA ASP A 154 2.11 14.17 -3.52
C ASP A 154 3.45 13.42 -3.66
N ASP A 155 4.47 13.77 -2.88
CA ASP A 155 5.79 13.15 -2.84
C ASP A 155 6.07 12.39 -1.52
N ARG A 156 5.03 12.12 -0.75
CA ARG A 156 5.11 11.50 0.57
C ARG A 156 4.39 10.16 0.61
N LEU A 157 5.06 9.13 1.07
CA LEU A 157 4.46 7.83 1.39
C LEU A 157 4.05 7.81 2.86
N ILE A 158 2.77 7.60 3.12
CA ILE A 158 2.19 7.53 4.46
C ILE A 158 1.88 6.07 4.77
N GLN A 159 2.65 5.46 5.66
CA GLN A 159 2.53 4.05 6.05
C GLN A 159 1.96 3.94 7.46
N LEU A 160 0.84 3.24 7.62
CA LEU A 160 0.24 3.00 8.92
C LEU A 160 1.03 1.98 9.75
N THR A 161 0.79 2.00 11.05
CA THR A 161 1.21 0.93 11.97
C THR A 161 -0.01 0.36 12.67
N TRP A 162 -0.10 -0.96 12.90
CA TRP A 162 -1.30 -1.61 13.41
C TRP A 162 -1.86 -0.96 14.71
N THR A 163 -1.13 -1.05 15.79
CA THR A 163 -1.62 -0.67 17.13
C THR A 163 -0.81 0.46 17.80
N ALA A 164 0.22 0.98 17.11
CA ALA A 164 1.04 2.04 17.67
C ALA A 164 0.37 3.41 17.62
N GLY A 165 -0.66 3.60 16.76
CA GLY A 165 -1.34 4.87 16.57
C GLY A 165 -0.47 5.92 15.88
N HIS A 166 0.57 5.50 15.18
CA HIS A 166 1.48 6.33 14.39
C HIS A 166 1.48 5.89 12.93
N ALA A 167 1.41 6.83 12.01
CA ALA A 167 1.77 6.62 10.62
C ALA A 167 3.18 7.18 10.39
N LEU A 168 4.00 6.41 9.70
CA LEU A 168 5.35 6.80 9.31
C LEU A 168 5.28 7.50 7.96
N VAL A 169 5.91 8.66 7.85
CA VAL A 169 5.96 9.43 6.60
C VAL A 169 7.36 9.34 6.04
N TRP A 170 7.44 8.95 4.78
CA TRP A 170 8.67 8.72 4.05
C TRP A 170 8.71 9.58 2.78
N ASP A 171 9.87 10.12 2.44
CA ASP A 171 10.09 10.73 1.13
C ASP A 171 9.97 9.68 0.03
N LEU A 172 9.17 9.93 -0.99
CA LEU A 172 8.87 8.98 -2.07
C LEU A 172 10.13 8.54 -2.85
N THR A 173 11.12 9.43 -3.00
CA THR A 173 12.28 9.22 -3.87
C THR A 173 13.43 8.53 -3.13
N SER A 174 13.73 8.98 -1.92
CA SER A 174 14.85 8.47 -1.11
C SER A 174 14.43 7.38 -0.13
N LEU A 175 13.14 7.26 0.15
CA LEU A 175 12.56 6.48 1.23
C LEU A 175 13.13 6.86 2.61
N GLU A 176 13.66 8.08 2.77
CA GLU A 176 14.08 8.57 4.08
C GLU A 176 12.87 8.89 4.95
N PHE A 177 12.97 8.56 6.24
CA PHE A 177 11.94 8.91 7.22
C PHE A 177 11.91 10.43 7.42
N GLU A 178 10.75 11.04 7.29
CA GLU A 178 10.57 12.47 7.46
C GLU A 178 9.95 12.81 8.83
N GLU A 179 8.82 12.22 9.14
CA GLU A 179 8.05 12.48 10.36
C GLU A 179 7.09 11.34 10.70
N SER A 180 6.40 11.44 11.82
CA SER A 180 5.25 10.59 12.12
C SER A 180 4.01 11.41 12.40
N LEU A 181 2.88 10.95 11.89
CA LEU A 181 1.56 11.50 12.19
C LEU A 181 0.82 10.58 13.16
N VAL A 182 0.06 11.16 14.08
CA VAL A 182 -0.62 10.39 15.14
C VAL A 182 -2.09 10.18 14.78
N TYR A 183 -2.61 8.98 15.02
CA TYR A 183 -4.03 8.68 14.88
C TYR A 183 -4.53 7.78 16.03
N GLY A 184 -5.83 7.75 16.24
CA GLY A 184 -6.46 6.91 17.28
C GLY A 184 -6.92 5.57 16.74
N GLY A 185 -6.81 4.53 17.57
CA GLY A 185 -7.25 3.17 17.26
C GLY A 185 -6.25 2.36 16.46
N GLU A 186 -6.73 1.30 15.82
CA GLU A 186 -5.94 0.47 14.91
C GLU A 186 -5.93 1.07 13.50
N GLY A 187 -4.82 0.90 12.78
CA GLY A 187 -4.71 1.19 11.35
C GLY A 187 -4.52 -0.09 10.58
N TRP A 188 -5.32 -0.30 9.50
CA TRP A 188 -5.21 -1.45 8.63
C TRP A 188 -4.91 -1.02 7.19
N GLY A 189 -5.90 -0.73 6.37
CA GLY A 189 -5.70 -0.24 5.01
C GLY A 189 -5.71 1.29 4.91
N LEU A 190 -5.08 1.82 3.87
CA LEU A 190 -5.02 3.25 3.59
C LEU A 190 -4.96 3.50 2.10
N CYS A 191 -5.84 4.37 1.55
CA CYS A 191 -5.69 4.90 0.20
C CYS A 191 -5.96 6.40 0.15
N TYR A 192 -5.53 7.08 -0.92
CA TYR A 192 -5.76 8.50 -1.14
C TYR A 192 -6.73 8.71 -2.31
N ASP A 193 -7.87 9.39 -2.08
CA ASP A 193 -8.92 9.60 -3.08
C ASP A 193 -8.70 10.85 -3.96
N GLY A 194 -7.53 11.50 -3.82
CA GLY A 194 -7.19 12.75 -4.49
C GLY A 194 -7.53 14.01 -3.68
N SER A 195 -8.21 13.86 -2.54
CA SER A 195 -8.58 14.96 -1.65
C SER A 195 -8.38 14.64 -0.16
N ARG A 196 -8.56 13.39 0.22
CA ARG A 196 -8.47 12.90 1.60
C ARG A 196 -7.94 11.47 1.62
N LEU A 197 -7.42 11.08 2.75
CA LEU A 197 -7.11 9.68 3.02
C LEU A 197 -8.36 8.93 3.46
N VAL A 198 -8.49 7.69 3.02
CA VAL A 198 -9.51 6.74 3.45
C VAL A 198 -8.81 5.62 4.18
N MET A 199 -9.21 5.36 5.42
CA MET A 199 -8.54 4.41 6.31
C MET A 199 -9.53 3.37 6.83
N SER A 200 -9.14 2.11 6.80
CA SER A 200 -9.81 0.98 7.46
C SER A 200 -9.16 0.65 8.81
N ASN A 201 -9.84 -0.11 9.65
CA ASN A 201 -9.34 -0.56 10.95
C ASN A 201 -9.95 -1.91 11.37
N GLY A 202 -10.40 -2.73 10.42
CA GLY A 202 -11.05 -4.01 10.67
C GLY A 202 -12.50 -3.93 11.11
N SER A 203 -13.05 -2.74 11.36
CA SER A 203 -14.50 -2.56 11.61
C SER A 203 -15.28 -2.46 10.30
N SER A 204 -16.58 -2.15 10.38
CA SER A 204 -17.42 -1.81 9.23
C SER A 204 -17.29 -0.35 8.79
N PHE A 205 -16.44 0.44 9.41
CA PHE A 205 -16.29 1.85 9.09
C PHE A 205 -15.03 2.13 8.28
N LEU A 206 -15.19 2.96 7.24
CA LEU A 206 -14.10 3.70 6.64
C LEU A 206 -14.05 5.09 7.27
N THR A 207 -12.87 5.49 7.73
CA THR A 207 -12.63 6.82 8.31
C THR A 207 -11.93 7.70 7.30
N PHE A 208 -12.46 8.88 7.06
CA PHE A 208 -11.82 9.90 6.21
C PHE A 208 -10.90 10.75 7.05
N ARG A 209 -9.70 11.04 6.52
CA ARG A 209 -8.67 11.76 7.25
C ARG A 209 -8.05 12.86 6.40
N ASP A 210 -7.65 13.93 7.04
CA ASP A 210 -6.84 14.99 6.44
C ASP A 210 -5.47 14.41 6.05
N PRO A 211 -5.00 14.60 4.79
CA PRO A 211 -3.77 13.98 4.31
C PRO A 211 -2.49 14.56 4.94
N SER A 212 -2.57 15.74 5.57
CA SER A 212 -1.42 16.41 6.18
C SER A 212 -1.28 16.08 7.67
N THR A 213 -2.39 15.83 8.36
CA THR A 213 -2.42 15.70 9.83
C THR A 213 -2.93 14.37 10.33
N LEU A 214 -3.57 13.56 9.47
CA LEU A 214 -4.34 12.36 9.82
C LEU A 214 -5.52 12.60 10.77
N GLU A 215 -5.89 13.86 11.04
CA GLU A 215 -7.09 14.16 11.82
C GLU A 215 -8.35 13.64 11.10
N PRO A 216 -9.30 13.02 11.82
CA PRO A 216 -10.51 12.51 11.21
C PRO A 216 -11.41 13.65 10.72
N THR A 217 -11.86 13.57 9.46
CA THR A 217 -12.78 14.55 8.84
C THR A 217 -14.19 14.00 8.64
N GLY A 218 -14.38 12.69 8.85
CA GLY A 218 -15.67 12.01 8.73
C GLY A 218 -15.50 10.50 8.71
N SER A 219 -16.60 9.80 8.54
CA SER A 219 -16.62 8.35 8.38
C SER A 219 -17.88 7.90 7.68
N VAL A 220 -17.86 6.70 7.12
CA VAL A 220 -19.03 6.03 6.54
C VAL A 220 -19.05 4.57 6.98
N GLU A 221 -20.25 4.04 7.30
CA GLU A 221 -20.40 2.61 7.56
C GLU A 221 -20.60 1.85 6.25
N VAL A 222 -19.76 0.85 6.02
CA VAL A 222 -19.81 0.00 4.82
C VAL A 222 -20.91 -1.05 5.01
N THR A 223 -21.79 -1.12 4.02
CA THR A 223 -22.90 -2.08 4.05
C THR A 223 -23.00 -2.89 2.75
N TRP A 224 -23.25 -4.17 2.91
CA TRP A 224 -23.63 -5.09 1.83
C TRP A 224 -25.12 -5.38 1.92
N ALA A 225 -25.89 -4.94 0.93
CA ALA A 225 -27.35 -5.06 0.93
C ALA A 225 -28.00 -4.55 2.24
N GLY A 226 -27.46 -3.46 2.79
CA GLY A 226 -27.95 -2.85 4.02
C GLY A 226 -27.49 -3.51 5.33
N GLN A 227 -26.59 -4.49 5.28
CA GLN A 227 -25.99 -5.10 6.46
C GLN A 227 -24.52 -4.65 6.60
N PRO A 228 -24.05 -4.26 7.79
CA PRO A 228 -22.66 -3.88 8.02
C PRO A 228 -21.68 -4.99 7.61
N VAL A 229 -20.56 -4.60 6.98
CA VAL A 229 -19.47 -5.50 6.62
C VAL A 229 -18.23 -5.11 7.40
N SER A 230 -17.75 -5.98 8.27
CA SER A 230 -16.52 -5.81 9.04
C SER A 230 -15.32 -6.49 8.40
N SER A 231 -14.17 -6.35 9.06
CA SER A 231 -12.88 -6.89 8.62
C SER A 231 -12.34 -6.24 7.34
N LEU A 232 -12.75 -5.00 7.06
CA LEU A 232 -12.16 -4.20 5.98
C LEU A 232 -10.68 -4.04 6.24
N ASN A 233 -9.86 -4.38 5.23
CA ASN A 233 -8.42 -4.44 5.36
C ASN A 233 -7.74 -3.51 4.36
N GLU A 234 -6.85 -4.01 3.53
CA GLU A 234 -6.13 -3.23 2.54
C GLU A 234 -7.09 -2.51 1.58
N LEU A 235 -6.71 -1.29 1.18
CA LEU A 235 -7.56 -0.38 0.41
C LEU A 235 -6.82 0.20 -0.79
N GLU A 236 -7.54 0.29 -1.93
CA GLU A 236 -7.13 1.09 -3.08
C GLU A 236 -8.26 2.02 -3.53
N CYS A 237 -7.93 3.29 -3.82
CA CYS A 237 -8.90 4.30 -4.26
C CYS A 237 -8.89 4.41 -5.78
N ILE A 238 -9.93 3.89 -6.47
CA ILE A 238 -10.01 3.81 -7.94
C ILE A 238 -11.30 4.48 -8.44
N GLY A 239 -11.18 5.45 -9.34
CA GLY A 239 -12.35 6.03 -10.04
C GLY A 239 -13.39 6.67 -9.11
N GLY A 240 -12.98 7.13 -7.91
CA GLY A 240 -13.90 7.70 -6.93
C GLY A 240 -14.60 6.63 -6.06
N GLN A 241 -14.25 5.37 -6.20
CA GLN A 241 -14.70 4.26 -5.36
C GLN A 241 -13.55 3.79 -4.48
N VAL A 242 -13.87 3.11 -3.37
CA VAL A 242 -12.89 2.44 -2.50
C VAL A 242 -12.97 0.95 -2.75
N TRP A 243 -11.86 0.37 -3.16
CA TRP A 243 -11.69 -1.07 -3.28
C TRP A 243 -11.11 -1.59 -1.99
N ALA A 244 -11.68 -2.63 -1.43
CA ALA A 244 -11.29 -3.11 -0.10
C ALA A 244 -11.14 -4.63 -0.07
N ASN A 245 -10.00 -5.12 0.41
CA ASN A 245 -9.88 -6.50 0.87
C ASN A 245 -10.69 -6.71 2.15
N ILE A 246 -11.22 -7.89 2.34
CA ILE A 246 -11.80 -8.35 3.60
C ILE A 246 -10.84 -9.38 4.22
N TRP A 247 -10.39 -9.15 5.44
CA TRP A 247 -9.48 -10.09 6.09
C TRP A 247 -10.08 -11.50 6.24
N LYS A 248 -9.37 -12.49 5.72
CA LYS A 248 -9.76 -13.91 5.63
C LYS A 248 -10.94 -14.19 4.70
N ASP A 249 -11.12 -13.37 3.70
CA ASP A 249 -12.10 -13.56 2.65
C ASP A 249 -11.42 -13.28 1.29
N ASN A 250 -11.74 -14.07 0.28
CA ASN A 250 -11.15 -13.91 -1.05
C ASN A 250 -11.97 -12.96 -1.95
N ARG A 251 -12.83 -12.13 -1.36
CA ARG A 251 -13.61 -11.11 -2.07
C ARG A 251 -13.03 -9.74 -1.86
N ILE A 252 -13.04 -8.96 -2.94
CA ILE A 252 -12.74 -7.54 -2.94
C ILE A 252 -14.06 -6.80 -3.13
N LEU A 253 -14.31 -5.82 -2.26
CA LEU A 253 -15.50 -4.98 -2.31
C LEU A 253 -15.20 -3.68 -3.05
N VAL A 254 -16.11 -3.25 -3.91
CA VAL A 254 -16.11 -1.89 -4.47
C VAL A 254 -17.18 -1.08 -3.74
N ILE A 255 -16.75 -0.04 -3.06
CA ILE A 255 -17.55 0.71 -2.08
C ILE A 255 -17.73 2.14 -2.57
N ASP A 256 -18.97 2.63 -2.58
CA ASP A 256 -19.26 4.05 -2.74
C ASP A 256 -18.90 4.80 -1.44
N PRO A 257 -17.88 5.66 -1.42
CA PRO A 257 -17.43 6.33 -0.20
C PRO A 257 -18.40 7.40 0.32
N VAL A 258 -19.46 7.71 -0.41
CA VAL A 258 -20.49 8.68 0.02
C VAL A 258 -21.57 7.98 0.82
N SER A 259 -22.09 6.86 0.32
CA SER A 259 -23.18 6.11 0.96
C SER A 259 -22.70 4.96 1.84
N GLY A 260 -21.47 4.48 1.67
CA GLY A 260 -20.94 3.26 2.27
C GLY A 260 -21.51 1.98 1.64
N ALA A 261 -22.33 2.07 0.61
CA ALA A 261 -22.88 0.90 -0.04
C ALA A 261 -21.85 0.17 -0.88
N VAL A 262 -21.77 -1.16 -0.73
CA VAL A 262 -21.03 -2.01 -1.65
C VAL A 262 -21.78 -2.05 -2.97
N SER A 263 -21.15 -1.56 -4.03
CA SER A 263 -21.74 -1.52 -5.39
C SER A 263 -21.45 -2.78 -6.19
N HIS A 264 -20.19 -3.28 -6.07
CA HIS A 264 -19.72 -4.47 -6.80
C HIS A 264 -18.87 -5.35 -5.88
N VAL A 265 -18.73 -6.61 -6.28
CA VAL A 265 -17.88 -7.59 -5.60
C VAL A 265 -17.09 -8.37 -6.66
N LEU A 266 -15.78 -8.38 -6.50
CA LEU A 266 -14.88 -9.24 -7.25
C LEU A 266 -14.57 -10.47 -6.39
N ASP A 267 -14.91 -11.66 -6.86
CA ASP A 267 -14.59 -12.93 -6.19
C ASP A 267 -13.26 -13.46 -6.74
N ALA A 268 -12.20 -13.36 -5.94
CA ALA A 268 -10.84 -13.76 -6.27
C ALA A 268 -10.48 -15.15 -5.69
N THR A 269 -11.47 -15.97 -5.34
CA THR A 269 -11.23 -17.28 -4.73
C THR A 269 -10.32 -18.17 -5.60
N ASP A 270 -10.45 -18.08 -6.92
CA ASP A 270 -9.64 -18.87 -7.85
C ASP A 270 -8.18 -18.36 -7.99
N LEU A 271 -7.85 -17.22 -7.38
CA LEU A 271 -6.48 -16.67 -7.38
C LEU A 271 -5.63 -17.18 -6.21
N GLU A 272 -6.22 -17.80 -5.19
CA GLU A 272 -5.45 -18.33 -4.05
C GLU A 272 -4.45 -19.38 -4.54
N PRO A 273 -3.12 -19.16 -4.37
CA PRO A 273 -2.12 -20.08 -4.89
C PRO A 273 -2.10 -21.40 -4.15
N ASP A 274 -1.78 -22.49 -4.87
CA ASP A 274 -1.54 -23.78 -4.27
C ASP A 274 -0.38 -23.72 -3.26
N GLY A 275 -0.59 -24.31 -2.08
CA GLY A 275 0.47 -24.43 -1.06
C GLY A 275 0.71 -23.19 -0.22
N VAL A 276 -0.17 -22.21 -0.27
CA VAL A 276 -0.19 -21.11 0.70
C VAL A 276 -0.26 -21.68 2.12
N ARG A 277 0.52 -21.10 3.04
CA ARG A 277 0.66 -21.65 4.42
C ARG A 277 -0.64 -21.63 5.22
N GLY A 278 -1.68 -20.94 4.71
CA GLY A 278 -3.01 -20.86 5.30
C GLY A 278 -3.11 -19.99 6.55
N GLY A 279 -4.33 -19.75 6.99
CA GLY A 279 -4.63 -19.08 8.26
C GLY A 279 -4.41 -17.54 8.28
N ARG A 280 -3.23 -17.05 7.89
CA ARG A 280 -2.92 -15.61 7.80
C ARG A 280 -2.46 -15.18 6.41
N ASP A 281 -2.07 -16.14 5.58
CA ASP A 281 -1.53 -15.94 4.23
C ASP A 281 -2.69 -15.79 3.25
N VAL A 282 -3.44 -14.70 3.38
CA VAL A 282 -4.71 -14.45 2.70
C VAL A 282 -4.54 -13.40 1.62
N LEU A 283 -5.51 -13.32 0.70
CA LEU A 283 -5.63 -12.23 -0.26
C LEU A 283 -5.53 -10.88 0.45
N ASN A 284 -4.57 -10.05 0.08
CA ASN A 284 -4.36 -8.70 0.60
C ASN A 284 -3.34 -7.97 -0.27
N GLY A 285 -3.73 -6.84 -0.83
CA GLY A 285 -2.93 -6.02 -1.73
C GLY A 285 -3.63 -5.81 -3.06
N ILE A 286 -4.02 -4.57 -3.33
CA ILE A 286 -4.64 -4.09 -4.56
C ILE A 286 -3.80 -2.92 -5.05
N ALA A 287 -3.34 -2.96 -6.29
CA ALA A 287 -2.65 -1.82 -6.89
C ALA A 287 -3.26 -1.48 -8.25
N HIS A 288 -3.38 -0.20 -8.55
CA HIS A 288 -3.98 0.29 -9.79
C HIS A 288 -3.06 1.30 -10.48
N ASP A 289 -2.88 1.13 -11.80
CA ASP A 289 -2.25 2.14 -12.64
C ASP A 289 -3.33 2.98 -13.33
N PRO A 290 -3.53 4.23 -12.91
CA PRO A 290 -4.56 5.09 -13.50
C PRO A 290 -4.26 5.50 -14.95
N GLN A 291 -3.03 5.31 -15.45
CA GLN A 291 -2.67 5.64 -16.82
C GLN A 291 -3.07 4.54 -17.80
N THR A 292 -2.94 3.28 -17.41
CA THR A 292 -3.23 2.12 -18.26
C THR A 292 -4.51 1.39 -17.89
N GLY A 293 -5.08 1.65 -16.71
CA GLY A 293 -6.23 0.93 -16.15
C GLY A 293 -5.88 -0.48 -15.65
N ARG A 294 -4.58 -0.82 -15.57
CA ARG A 294 -4.13 -2.13 -15.05
C ARG A 294 -4.40 -2.23 -13.56
N LEU A 295 -4.79 -3.41 -13.14
CA LEU A 295 -5.02 -3.77 -11.75
C LEU A 295 -4.17 -4.98 -11.38
N TRP A 296 -3.57 -4.95 -10.21
CA TRP A 296 -2.81 -6.09 -9.66
C TRP A 296 -3.35 -6.51 -8.31
N LEU A 297 -3.35 -7.81 -8.08
CA LEU A 297 -3.81 -8.46 -6.85
C LEU A 297 -2.75 -9.43 -6.35
N THR A 298 -2.51 -9.42 -5.04
CA THR A 298 -1.65 -10.39 -4.38
C THR A 298 -2.20 -10.75 -3.00
N GLY A 299 -1.43 -11.48 -2.21
CA GLY A 299 -1.76 -11.83 -0.83
C GLY A 299 -0.53 -11.89 0.05
N LYS A 300 -0.77 -11.94 1.35
CA LYS A 300 0.26 -12.08 2.38
C LYS A 300 1.05 -13.35 2.16
N ASN A 301 2.38 -13.23 1.99
CA ASN A 301 3.28 -14.36 1.70
C ASN A 301 2.94 -15.16 0.43
N TRP A 302 2.17 -14.60 -0.49
CA TRP A 302 1.90 -15.27 -1.75
C TRP A 302 3.12 -15.23 -2.65
N PRO A 303 3.40 -16.29 -3.43
CA PRO A 303 4.54 -16.32 -4.35
C PRO A 303 4.27 -15.62 -5.67
N VAL A 304 3.09 -15.05 -5.84
CA VAL A 304 2.59 -14.54 -7.11
C VAL A 304 1.80 -13.24 -6.92
N LEU A 305 1.96 -12.36 -7.88
CA LEU A 305 1.15 -11.17 -8.08
C LEU A 305 0.45 -11.31 -9.43
N TYR A 306 -0.87 -11.13 -9.45
CA TYR A 306 -1.71 -11.28 -10.63
C TYR A 306 -2.01 -9.92 -11.25
N GLU A 307 -1.66 -9.74 -12.53
CA GLU A 307 -2.22 -8.65 -13.34
C GLU A 307 -3.59 -9.08 -13.86
N VAL A 308 -4.61 -8.31 -13.57
CA VAL A 308 -5.99 -8.61 -13.96
C VAL A 308 -6.60 -7.48 -14.77
N ALA A 309 -7.37 -7.83 -15.78
CA ALA A 309 -8.24 -6.91 -16.50
C ALA A 309 -9.64 -6.99 -15.89
N VAL A 310 -10.19 -5.82 -15.56
CA VAL A 310 -11.51 -5.65 -14.97
C VAL A 310 -12.21 -4.50 -15.68
N ASP A 311 -13.49 -4.64 -16.01
CA ASP A 311 -14.31 -3.50 -16.45
C ASP A 311 -14.65 -2.66 -15.21
N LEU A 312 -13.87 -1.60 -14.99
CA LEU A 312 -14.04 -0.71 -13.83
C LEU A 312 -15.42 -0.04 -13.85
N PRO A 313 -16.15 -0.03 -12.74
CA PRO A 313 -17.50 0.53 -12.66
C PRO A 313 -17.56 2.05 -12.69
#